data_049b553cd833e3f8763b61a7ed75fd52
#
_entry.id   049b553cd833e3f8763b61a7ed75fd52
#
_cell.length_a   1.000
_cell.length_b   1.000
_cell.length_c   1.000
_cell.angle_alpha   90.00
_cell.angle_beta   90.00
_cell.angle_gamma   90.00
#
_symmetry.space_group_name_H-M   'P 1'
#
loop_
_entity.id
_entity.type
_entity.pdbx_description
1 polymer ?
#
loop_
_entity_poly.entity_id
_entity_poly.type
_entity_poly.pdbx_seq_one_letter_code
_entity_poly.pdbx_strand_id
1 'polypeptide(L)'
;MKRYDSYKNSGVEWIGEVPEHWEVCKIKRLSIVKRGASPRPIENPIYFDDNGQYAWVRISDVTDSKKYLYSTTQKLSKLGASLSVKMHSGEIFLSIAGTVGKPIITKIDCCIHDGFVWFPNLKLEPEFLYYVFMSGRPYLGLGKLGTQLNLNTETVGYISIPIPEGKEIIEIVSYLDKRCASIDASISKAQKEIELLQEYKQSLITEVVTGKRKVC
;
A
#
# COMPACT_ATOMS: atom_id res chain seq x y z
N MET A 1 -10.36 -6.28 -23.56
CA MET A 1 -8.88 -6.17 -23.53
C MET A 1 -8.31 -7.05 -24.62
N LYS A 2 -7.31 -6.57 -25.35
CA LYS A 2 -6.57 -7.40 -26.33
C LYS A 2 -5.59 -8.30 -25.56
N ARG A 3 -5.37 -9.51 -26.06
CA ARG A 3 -4.30 -10.37 -25.57
C ARG A 3 -2.99 -10.03 -26.27
N TYR A 4 -1.86 -10.36 -25.62
CA TYR A 4 -0.56 -10.33 -26.30
C TYR A 4 -0.47 -11.47 -27.30
N ASP A 5 0.42 -11.33 -28.27
CA ASP A 5 0.54 -12.32 -29.36
C ASP A 5 1.09 -13.67 -28.91
N SER A 6 1.98 -13.65 -27.90
CA SER A 6 2.59 -14.85 -27.32
C SER A 6 2.83 -14.72 -25.83
N TYR A 7 2.85 -15.86 -25.15
CA TYR A 7 3.07 -15.98 -23.71
C TYR A 7 4.07 -17.07 -23.39
N LYS A 8 4.80 -16.92 -22.30
CA LYS A 8 5.67 -17.93 -21.70
C LYS A 8 5.32 -18.19 -20.24
N ASN A 9 5.60 -19.39 -19.76
CA ASN A 9 5.46 -19.73 -18.35
C ASN A 9 6.51 -18.94 -17.53
N SER A 10 6.07 -18.22 -16.50
CA SER A 10 6.97 -17.46 -15.63
C SER A 10 7.80 -18.33 -14.69
N GLY A 11 7.41 -19.57 -14.46
CA GLY A 11 7.97 -20.44 -13.42
C GLY A 11 7.57 -20.04 -12.00
N VAL A 12 6.63 -19.10 -11.84
CA VAL A 12 6.16 -18.58 -10.56
C VAL A 12 4.65 -18.76 -10.46
N GLU A 13 4.19 -19.52 -9.48
CA GLU A 13 2.78 -19.95 -9.37
C GLU A 13 1.80 -18.75 -9.37
N TRP A 14 2.05 -17.72 -8.59
CA TRP A 14 1.14 -16.58 -8.48
C TRP A 14 1.08 -15.72 -9.75
N ILE A 15 2.11 -15.77 -10.60
CA ILE A 15 2.18 -15.05 -11.87
C ILE A 15 1.54 -15.86 -12.98
N GLY A 16 1.85 -17.17 -13.06
CA GLY A 16 1.43 -18.04 -14.15
C GLY A 16 2.18 -17.72 -15.45
N GLU A 17 1.45 -17.38 -16.51
CA GLU A 17 2.02 -16.98 -17.81
C GLU A 17 2.21 -15.46 -17.89
N VAL A 18 3.28 -15.04 -18.55
CA VAL A 18 3.59 -13.65 -18.88
C VAL A 18 3.80 -13.48 -20.37
N PRO A 19 3.62 -12.28 -20.95
CA PRO A 19 3.99 -12.00 -22.34
C PRO A 19 5.43 -12.45 -22.62
N GLU A 20 5.69 -12.97 -23.81
CA GLU A 20 6.97 -13.58 -24.19
C GLU A 20 8.17 -12.68 -23.93
N HIS A 21 8.01 -11.36 -24.19
CA HIS A 21 9.06 -10.35 -24.05
C HIS A 21 9.24 -9.84 -22.61
N TRP A 22 8.32 -10.16 -21.66
CA TRP A 22 8.50 -9.72 -20.27
C TRP A 22 9.54 -10.57 -19.55
N GLU A 23 10.29 -9.94 -18.66
CA GLU A 23 11.17 -10.65 -17.74
C GLU A 23 10.46 -10.97 -16.42
N VAL A 24 11.01 -11.92 -15.67
CA VAL A 24 10.60 -12.23 -14.30
C VAL A 24 11.86 -12.24 -13.43
N CYS A 25 11.89 -11.43 -12.41
CA CYS A 25 13.04 -11.40 -11.52
C CYS A 25 12.64 -11.17 -10.05
N LYS A 26 13.55 -11.51 -9.14
CA LYS A 26 13.38 -11.26 -7.71
C LYS A 26 13.60 -9.80 -7.38
N ILE A 27 12.80 -9.25 -6.44
CA ILE A 27 12.91 -7.86 -5.99
C ILE A 27 14.33 -7.48 -5.59
N LYS A 28 15.07 -8.38 -4.95
CA LYS A 28 16.47 -8.16 -4.56
C LYS A 28 17.45 -7.85 -5.72
N ARG A 29 17.06 -8.12 -6.97
CA ARG A 29 17.84 -7.71 -8.16
C ARG A 29 17.55 -6.27 -8.58
N LEU A 30 16.40 -5.75 -8.18
CA LEU A 30 15.95 -4.39 -8.49
C LEU A 30 16.33 -3.40 -7.39
N SER A 31 16.36 -3.85 -6.15
CA SER A 31 16.77 -3.08 -4.97
C SER A 31 17.17 -3.98 -3.82
N ILE A 32 18.09 -3.52 -2.99
CA ILE A 32 18.32 -4.12 -1.68
C ILE A 32 17.12 -3.76 -0.79
N VAL A 33 16.44 -4.78 -0.23
CA VAL A 33 15.35 -4.53 0.72
C VAL A 33 15.94 -4.24 2.10
N LYS A 34 15.66 -3.06 2.64
CA LYS A 34 16.12 -2.63 3.96
C LYS A 34 14.94 -2.39 4.90
N ARG A 35 15.19 -2.55 6.19
CA ARG A 35 14.21 -2.26 7.25
C ARG A 35 14.32 -0.80 7.69
N GLY A 36 13.20 -0.19 8.06
CA GLY A 36 13.18 1.09 8.75
C GLY A 36 13.81 1.02 10.14
N ALA A 37 13.95 2.15 10.80
CA ALA A 37 14.54 2.24 12.15
C ALA A 37 13.80 3.27 13.00
N SER A 38 13.71 2.97 14.31
CA SER A 38 13.11 3.87 15.30
C SER A 38 14.18 4.38 16.27
N PRO A 39 14.15 5.66 16.66
CA PRO A 39 14.88 6.09 17.85
C PRO A 39 14.36 5.34 19.08
N ARG A 40 15.21 5.11 20.07
CA ARG A 40 14.84 4.36 21.28
C ARG A 40 15.28 5.06 22.55
N PRO A 41 14.45 5.08 23.60
CA PRO A 41 13.03 4.64 23.63
C PRO A 41 12.15 5.61 22.82
N ILE A 42 11.20 5.06 22.03
CA ILE A 42 10.40 5.88 21.09
C ILE A 42 9.47 6.88 21.79
N GLU A 43 9.16 6.63 23.06
CA GLU A 43 8.29 7.48 23.89
C GLU A 43 8.98 8.79 24.33
N ASN A 44 10.31 8.90 24.15
CA ASN A 44 11.04 10.08 24.61
C ASN A 44 10.70 11.31 23.72
N PRO A 45 10.13 12.39 24.32
CA PRO A 45 9.70 13.57 23.58
C PRO A 45 10.83 14.30 22.82
N ILE A 46 12.09 14.10 23.20
CA ILE A 46 13.25 14.70 22.54
C ILE A 46 13.36 14.36 21.04
N TYR A 47 12.75 13.24 20.64
CA TYR A 47 12.76 12.78 19.25
C TYR A 47 11.68 13.43 18.38
N PHE A 48 10.75 14.18 18.96
CA PHE A 48 9.63 14.80 18.25
C PHE A 48 9.73 16.31 18.24
N ASP A 49 9.25 16.92 17.15
CA ASP A 49 9.21 18.36 16.97
C ASP A 49 8.15 18.68 15.90
N ASP A 50 7.10 19.41 16.25
CA ASP A 50 6.01 19.77 15.34
C ASP A 50 6.50 20.62 14.14
N ASN A 51 7.62 21.32 14.30
CA ASN A 51 8.29 22.07 13.25
C ASN A 51 9.39 21.27 12.54
N GLY A 52 9.53 19.98 12.85
CA GLY A 52 10.52 19.08 12.25
C GLY A 52 10.36 18.98 10.74
N GLN A 53 11.47 18.76 10.04
CA GLN A 53 11.49 18.61 8.59
C GLN A 53 10.88 17.29 8.11
N TYR A 54 11.09 16.21 8.88
CA TYR A 54 10.67 14.86 8.49
C TYR A 54 9.41 14.44 9.24
N ALA A 55 8.39 14.05 8.48
CA ALA A 55 7.20 13.40 9.01
C ALA A 55 7.54 12.04 9.63
N TRP A 56 6.90 11.66 10.74
CA TRP A 56 7.03 10.33 11.34
C TRP A 56 5.89 9.43 10.92
N VAL A 57 6.20 8.38 10.16
CA VAL A 57 5.18 7.47 9.63
C VAL A 57 4.83 6.41 10.68
N ARG A 58 3.57 6.35 11.06
CA ARG A 58 2.97 5.32 11.92
C ARG A 58 2.15 4.33 11.10
N ILE A 59 1.84 3.18 11.72
CA ILE A 59 0.95 2.18 11.10
C ILE A 59 -0.44 2.75 10.83
N SER A 60 -0.97 3.62 11.71
CA SER A 60 -2.25 4.31 11.50
C SER A 60 -2.23 5.15 10.22
N ASP A 61 -1.18 5.97 10.02
CA ASP A 61 -1.05 6.82 8.82
C ASP A 61 -1.07 5.97 7.54
N VAL A 62 -0.42 4.80 7.57
CA VAL A 62 -0.44 3.83 6.48
C VAL A 62 -1.82 3.21 6.31
N THR A 63 -2.49 2.86 7.40
CA THR A 63 -3.83 2.26 7.36
C THR A 63 -4.85 3.21 6.72
N ASP A 64 -4.78 4.49 7.06
CA ASP A 64 -5.70 5.53 6.59
C ASP A 64 -5.36 6.04 5.17
N SER A 65 -4.11 5.87 4.75
CA SER A 65 -3.68 6.26 3.40
C SER A 65 -4.14 5.24 2.35
N LYS A 66 -4.47 5.71 1.14
CA LYS A 66 -4.71 4.86 -0.03
C LYS A 66 -3.38 4.47 -0.70
N LYS A 67 -3.04 5.10 -1.81
CA LYS A 67 -1.80 4.89 -2.57
C LYS A 67 -0.66 5.76 -2.08
N TYR A 68 -0.97 7.00 -1.73
CA TYR A 68 0.01 8.03 -1.41
C TYR A 68 -0.13 8.53 0.02
N LEU A 69 1.02 8.74 0.68
CA LEU A 69 1.11 9.40 1.97
C LEU A 69 1.39 10.89 1.76
N TYR A 70 0.46 11.75 2.15
CA TYR A 70 0.57 13.21 2.02
C TYR A 70 0.86 13.93 3.33
N SER A 71 0.56 13.31 4.47
CA SER A 71 0.78 13.87 5.80
C SER A 71 0.83 12.78 6.85
N THR A 72 1.39 13.12 8.00
CA THR A 72 1.38 12.29 9.22
C THR A 72 0.97 13.13 10.41
N THR A 73 0.60 12.47 11.50
CA THR A 73 0.18 13.14 12.74
C THR A 73 1.35 13.74 13.52
N GLN A 74 2.56 13.27 13.28
CA GLN A 74 3.76 13.69 14.03
C GLN A 74 4.95 13.92 13.10
N LYS A 75 5.90 14.70 13.59
CA LYS A 75 7.19 14.91 12.94
C LYS A 75 8.33 14.63 13.91
N LEU A 76 9.49 14.29 13.36
CA LEU A 76 10.69 14.04 14.14
C LEU A 76 11.55 15.30 14.27
N SER A 77 12.18 15.45 15.44
CA SER A 77 13.28 16.39 15.64
C SER A 77 14.49 16.00 14.79
N LYS A 78 15.47 16.89 14.66
CA LYS A 78 16.74 16.58 13.97
C LYS A 78 17.39 15.33 14.54
N LEU A 79 17.36 15.17 15.87
CA LEU A 79 17.90 13.99 16.55
C LEU A 79 17.11 12.73 16.20
N GLY A 80 15.77 12.78 16.31
CA GLY A 80 14.90 11.65 15.97
C GLY A 80 15.11 11.20 14.52
N ALA A 81 15.16 12.14 13.57
CA ALA A 81 15.40 11.86 12.17
C ALA A 81 16.79 11.29 11.87
N SER A 82 17.81 11.63 12.66
CA SER A 82 19.16 11.08 12.52
C SER A 82 19.28 9.61 12.94
N LEU A 83 18.36 9.16 13.80
CA LEU A 83 18.28 7.80 14.31
C LEU A 83 17.26 6.93 13.56
N SER A 84 16.65 7.47 12.52
CA SER A 84 15.60 6.82 11.73
C SER A 84 15.99 6.70 10.27
N VAL A 85 15.22 5.93 9.50
CA VAL A 85 15.42 5.84 8.04
C VAL A 85 14.61 6.93 7.36
N LYS A 86 15.32 7.81 6.65
CA LYS A 86 14.73 8.90 5.87
C LYS A 86 14.28 8.40 4.52
N MET A 87 13.10 8.84 4.12
CA MET A 87 12.48 8.60 2.82
C MET A 87 12.18 9.94 2.16
N HIS A 88 12.32 9.98 0.85
CA HIS A 88 12.03 11.16 0.03
C HIS A 88 10.74 10.98 -0.77
N SER A 89 10.14 12.10 -1.16
CA SER A 89 8.93 12.09 -2.01
C SER A 89 9.15 11.24 -3.27
N GLY A 90 8.20 10.33 -3.56
CA GLY A 90 8.25 9.39 -4.68
C GLY A 90 8.77 7.98 -4.30
N GLU A 91 9.38 7.81 -3.15
CA GLU A 91 9.87 6.50 -2.72
C GLU A 91 8.73 5.62 -2.17
N ILE A 92 8.85 4.31 -2.38
CA ILE A 92 7.90 3.30 -1.92
C ILE A 92 8.43 2.55 -0.71
N PHE A 93 7.56 2.25 0.23
CA PHE A 93 7.81 1.34 1.35
C PHE A 93 6.64 0.39 1.57
N LEU A 94 6.87 -0.70 2.28
CA LEU A 94 5.92 -1.77 2.52
C LEU A 94 5.77 -2.02 4.02
N SER A 95 4.55 -2.09 4.51
CA SER A 95 4.29 -2.45 5.91
C SER A 95 4.53 -3.94 6.14
N ILE A 96 5.31 -4.25 7.18
CA ILE A 96 5.59 -5.62 7.65
C ILE A 96 5.06 -5.87 9.07
N ALA A 97 4.40 -4.88 9.67
CA ALA A 97 3.75 -4.95 10.98
C ALA A 97 2.38 -4.25 10.92
N GLY A 98 1.44 -4.68 11.73
CA GLY A 98 0.08 -4.16 11.74
C GLY A 98 -0.65 -4.45 10.42
N THR A 99 -0.77 -3.50 9.52
CA THR A 99 -1.37 -3.67 8.19
C THR A 99 -0.36 -4.32 7.22
N VAL A 100 0.02 -5.58 7.51
CA VAL A 100 1.07 -6.30 6.79
C VAL A 100 0.76 -6.42 5.31
N GLY A 101 1.75 -6.15 4.45
CA GLY A 101 1.63 -6.25 2.99
C GLY A 101 1.04 -5.02 2.31
N LYS A 102 0.76 -3.93 3.05
CA LYS A 102 0.27 -2.68 2.46
C LYS A 102 1.43 -1.81 1.97
N PRO A 103 1.56 -1.57 0.65
CA PRO A 103 2.53 -0.65 0.08
C PRO A 103 2.04 0.79 0.17
N ILE A 104 2.97 1.74 0.32
CA ILE A 104 2.72 3.18 0.29
C ILE A 104 3.83 3.88 -0.49
N ILE A 105 3.47 4.86 -1.30
CA ILE A 105 4.39 5.80 -1.93
C ILE A 105 4.30 7.12 -1.18
N THR A 106 5.39 7.59 -0.60
CA THR A 106 5.36 8.89 0.08
C THR A 106 5.39 10.05 -0.92
N LYS A 107 4.63 11.10 -0.64
CA LYS A 107 4.65 12.40 -1.35
C LYS A 107 5.28 13.51 -0.51
N ILE A 108 5.82 13.14 0.64
CA ILE A 108 6.50 14.04 1.59
C ILE A 108 7.81 13.42 2.03
N ASP A 109 8.74 14.25 2.52
CA ASP A 109 9.91 13.75 3.23
C ASP A 109 9.48 13.21 4.59
N CYS A 110 9.81 11.95 4.85
CA CYS A 110 9.38 11.26 6.07
C CYS A 110 10.46 10.31 6.60
N CYS A 111 10.23 9.81 7.80
CA CYS A 111 11.02 8.75 8.41
C CYS A 111 10.11 7.56 8.70
N ILE A 112 10.63 6.36 8.46
CA ILE A 112 9.92 5.10 8.68
C ILE A 112 10.56 4.28 9.81
N HIS A 113 9.69 3.67 10.62
CA HIS A 113 10.13 2.81 11.72
C HIS A 113 10.38 1.35 11.27
N ASP A 114 10.86 0.53 12.17
CA ASP A 114 11.22 -0.88 11.96
C ASP A 114 10.05 -1.82 11.64
N GLY A 115 8.82 -1.35 11.64
CA GLY A 115 7.62 -2.03 11.11
C GLY A 115 7.45 -1.92 9.59
N PHE A 116 8.39 -1.26 8.89
CA PHE A 116 8.37 -1.10 7.44
C PHE A 116 9.66 -1.62 6.80
N VAL A 117 9.56 -2.01 5.52
CA VAL A 117 10.71 -2.21 4.64
C VAL A 117 10.64 -1.26 3.46
N TRP A 118 11.78 -0.89 2.91
CA TRP A 118 11.90 0.04 1.79
C TRP A 118 12.96 -0.42 0.79
N PHE A 119 13.01 0.24 -0.36
CA PHE A 119 13.73 -0.20 -1.55
C PHE A 119 14.69 0.89 -2.05
N PRO A 120 15.88 1.08 -1.42
CA PRO A 120 16.84 2.10 -1.83
C PRO A 120 17.28 1.87 -3.28
N ASN A 121 17.36 2.96 -4.06
CA ASN A 121 17.78 2.93 -5.46
C ASN A 121 16.99 1.92 -6.30
N LEU A 122 15.66 1.85 -6.10
CA LEU A 122 14.78 0.94 -6.81
C LEU A 122 14.90 1.14 -8.33
N LYS A 123 15.22 0.06 -9.06
CA LYS A 123 15.33 0.04 -10.53
C LYS A 123 14.01 -0.35 -11.20
N LEU A 124 12.92 0.13 -10.68
CA LEU A 124 11.57 -0.11 -11.19
C LEU A 124 10.70 1.08 -10.83
N GLU A 125 9.68 1.34 -11.64
CA GLU A 125 8.67 2.37 -11.34
C GLU A 125 7.97 2.06 -10.01
N PRO A 126 8.01 2.95 -9.00
CA PRO A 126 7.40 2.71 -7.70
C PRO A 126 5.90 2.43 -7.78
N GLU A 127 5.19 3.10 -8.69
CA GLU A 127 3.76 2.91 -8.93
C GLU A 127 3.44 1.51 -9.47
N PHE A 128 4.31 0.93 -10.30
CA PHE A 128 4.13 -0.44 -10.77
C PHE A 128 4.33 -1.43 -9.62
N LEU A 129 5.41 -1.27 -8.83
CA LEU A 129 5.65 -2.11 -7.66
C LEU A 129 4.52 -1.99 -6.63
N TYR A 130 3.94 -0.79 -6.48
CA TYR A 130 2.75 -0.58 -5.66
C TYR A 130 1.60 -1.51 -6.11
N TYR A 131 1.28 -1.54 -7.41
CA TYR A 131 0.21 -2.40 -7.92
C TYR A 131 0.51 -3.89 -7.80
N VAL A 132 1.76 -4.29 -7.97
CA VAL A 132 2.20 -5.68 -7.74
C VAL A 132 1.87 -6.08 -6.30
N PHE A 133 2.25 -5.28 -5.30
CA PHE A 133 1.95 -5.58 -3.90
C PHE A 133 0.45 -5.48 -3.57
N MET A 134 -0.24 -4.48 -4.12
CA MET A 134 -1.69 -4.29 -3.91
C MET A 134 -2.52 -5.47 -4.44
N SER A 135 -2.03 -6.22 -5.41
CA SER A 135 -2.70 -7.43 -5.88
C SER A 135 -2.84 -8.51 -4.80
N GLY A 136 -2.03 -8.45 -3.75
CA GLY A 136 -1.95 -9.45 -2.68
C GLY A 136 -1.36 -10.79 -3.12
N ARG A 137 -1.26 -11.03 -4.42
CA ARG A 137 -0.80 -12.30 -5.00
C ARG A 137 0.64 -12.65 -4.67
N PRO A 138 1.60 -11.70 -4.62
CA PRO A 138 2.98 -12.00 -4.26
C PRO A 138 3.17 -12.61 -2.86
N TYR A 139 2.18 -12.49 -1.99
CA TYR A 139 2.22 -13.00 -0.62
C TYR A 139 1.68 -14.42 -0.46
N LEU A 140 1.12 -14.99 -1.51
CA LEU A 140 0.62 -16.35 -1.49
C LEU A 140 1.76 -17.32 -1.17
N GLY A 141 1.54 -18.18 -0.19
CA GLY A 141 2.54 -19.17 0.27
C GLY A 141 3.62 -18.62 1.22
N LEU A 142 3.66 -17.30 1.49
CA LEU A 142 4.63 -16.71 2.44
C LEU A 142 4.19 -16.78 3.91
N GLY A 143 2.92 -17.14 4.17
CA GLY A 143 2.40 -17.41 5.52
C GLY A 143 2.38 -18.91 5.80
N LYS A 144 2.57 -19.32 7.07
CA LYS A 144 2.22 -20.68 7.48
C LYS A 144 0.70 -20.82 7.50
N LEU A 145 0.16 -21.97 7.10
CA LEU A 145 -1.28 -22.28 7.13
C LEU A 145 -1.88 -21.87 8.48
N GLY A 146 -2.85 -20.94 8.45
CA GLY A 146 -3.56 -20.47 9.64
C GLY A 146 -2.82 -19.43 10.50
N THR A 147 -1.67 -18.90 10.05
CA THR A 147 -0.92 -17.86 10.77
C THR A 147 -0.89 -16.53 10.01
N GLN A 148 -0.70 -15.46 10.76
CA GLN A 148 -0.53 -14.11 10.22
C GLN A 148 0.63 -14.07 9.20
N LEU A 149 0.45 -13.34 8.10
CA LEU A 149 1.49 -13.07 7.11
C LEU A 149 2.71 -12.45 7.81
N ASN A 150 3.87 -13.11 7.69
CA ASN A 150 5.11 -12.65 8.31
C ASN A 150 6.10 -12.22 7.22
N LEU A 151 6.14 -10.93 6.94
CA LEU A 151 7.07 -10.33 5.99
C LEU A 151 8.32 -9.82 6.70
N ASN A 152 9.46 -9.99 6.05
CA ASN A 152 10.74 -9.43 6.47
C ASN A 152 11.56 -9.06 5.22
N THR A 153 12.75 -8.48 5.41
CA THR A 153 13.62 -8.05 4.31
C THR A 153 13.99 -9.19 3.36
N GLU A 154 14.21 -10.37 3.88
CA GLU A 154 14.60 -11.54 3.11
C GLU A 154 13.40 -12.05 2.29
N THR A 155 12.27 -12.32 2.93
CA THR A 155 11.06 -12.83 2.26
C THR A 155 10.63 -11.88 1.15
N VAL A 156 10.58 -10.57 1.42
CA VAL A 156 10.22 -9.55 0.42
C VAL A 156 11.25 -9.51 -0.72
N GLY A 157 12.54 -9.59 -0.40
CA GLY A 157 13.60 -9.60 -1.42
C GLY A 157 13.54 -10.82 -2.35
N TYR A 158 13.02 -11.95 -1.89
CA TYR A 158 12.89 -13.17 -2.69
C TYR A 158 11.59 -13.28 -3.49
N ILE A 159 10.64 -12.34 -3.32
CA ILE A 159 9.44 -12.28 -4.16
C ILE A 159 9.87 -12.06 -5.61
N SER A 160 9.42 -12.96 -6.50
CA SER A 160 9.58 -12.80 -7.94
C SER A 160 8.41 -12.01 -8.49
N ILE A 161 8.68 -11.04 -9.36
CA ILE A 161 7.70 -10.16 -9.98
C ILE A 161 7.91 -10.09 -11.50
N PRO A 162 6.84 -9.89 -12.29
CA PRO A 162 6.95 -9.67 -13.72
C PRO A 162 7.46 -8.24 -13.98
N ILE A 163 8.27 -8.10 -15.02
CA ILE A 163 8.86 -6.82 -15.44
C ILE A 163 8.46 -6.55 -16.89
N PRO A 164 7.48 -5.67 -17.12
CA PRO A 164 7.15 -5.18 -18.45
C PRO A 164 8.32 -4.39 -19.05
N GLU A 165 8.39 -4.30 -20.37
CA GLU A 165 9.42 -3.54 -21.04
C GLU A 165 9.09 -2.04 -21.16
N GLY A 166 10.11 -1.20 -20.94
CA GLY A 166 10.14 0.21 -21.32
C GLY A 166 8.87 1.01 -21.01
N LYS A 167 8.19 1.49 -22.05
CA LYS A 167 6.98 2.34 -21.94
C LYS A 167 5.74 1.59 -21.43
N GLU A 168 5.71 0.27 -21.55
CA GLU A 168 4.57 -0.55 -21.12
C GLU A 168 4.26 -0.39 -19.63
N ILE A 169 5.29 -0.26 -18.78
CA ILE A 169 5.12 0.00 -17.34
C ILE A 169 4.26 1.24 -17.11
N ILE A 170 4.57 2.34 -17.83
CA ILE A 170 3.85 3.62 -17.69
C ILE A 170 2.40 3.48 -18.16
N GLU A 171 2.17 2.77 -19.27
CA GLU A 171 0.83 2.53 -19.81
C GLU A 171 0.00 1.67 -18.86
N ILE A 172 0.59 0.60 -18.28
CA ILE A 172 -0.06 -0.26 -17.29
C ILE A 172 -0.44 0.55 -16.05
N VAL A 173 0.49 1.34 -15.51
CA VAL A 173 0.23 2.19 -14.33
C VAL A 173 -0.89 3.19 -14.63
N SER A 174 -0.81 3.92 -15.76
CA SER A 174 -1.84 4.88 -16.17
C SER A 174 -3.22 4.22 -16.33
N TYR A 175 -3.27 3.03 -16.92
CA TYR A 175 -4.51 2.27 -17.06
C TYR A 175 -5.08 1.89 -15.69
N LEU A 176 -4.24 1.33 -14.79
CA LEU A 176 -4.66 0.90 -13.47
C LEU A 176 -5.12 2.09 -12.62
N ASP A 177 -4.41 3.23 -12.65
CA ASP A 177 -4.80 4.45 -11.93
C ASP A 177 -6.20 4.91 -12.34
N LYS A 178 -6.47 4.99 -13.64
CA LYS A 178 -7.79 5.39 -14.16
C LYS A 178 -8.89 4.40 -13.78
N ARG A 179 -8.62 3.11 -13.92
CA ARG A 179 -9.63 2.07 -13.65
C ARG A 179 -9.92 1.93 -12.15
N CYS A 180 -8.87 1.93 -11.31
CA CYS A 180 -9.05 1.88 -9.86
C CYS A 180 -9.79 3.12 -9.34
N ALA A 181 -9.44 4.33 -9.81
CA ALA A 181 -10.17 5.54 -9.44
C ALA A 181 -11.65 5.48 -9.82
N SER A 182 -11.99 4.97 -11.01
CA SER A 182 -13.39 4.78 -11.43
C SER A 182 -14.14 3.77 -10.56
N ILE A 183 -13.48 2.66 -10.20
CA ILE A 183 -14.05 1.63 -9.32
C ILE A 183 -14.26 2.22 -7.92
N ASP A 184 -13.26 2.92 -7.37
CA ASP A 184 -13.35 3.56 -6.04
C ASP A 184 -14.49 4.58 -5.98
N ALA A 185 -14.68 5.38 -7.04
CA ALA A 185 -15.81 6.31 -7.13
C ALA A 185 -17.16 5.58 -7.11
N SER A 186 -17.26 4.44 -7.79
CA SER A 186 -18.47 3.61 -7.79
C SER A 186 -18.74 2.98 -6.42
N ILE A 187 -17.69 2.49 -5.74
CA ILE A 187 -17.78 1.96 -4.37
C ILE A 187 -18.25 3.05 -3.42
N SER A 188 -17.67 4.25 -3.48
CA SER A 188 -18.06 5.37 -2.62
C SER A 188 -19.52 5.79 -2.84
N LYS A 189 -20.00 5.78 -4.10
CA LYS A 189 -21.42 6.07 -4.42
C LYS A 189 -22.33 5.01 -3.82
N ALA A 190 -22.00 3.73 -3.99
CA ALA A 190 -22.79 2.63 -3.45
C ALA A 190 -22.84 2.66 -1.91
N GLN A 191 -21.71 2.99 -1.26
CA GLN A 191 -21.66 3.14 0.20
C GLN A 191 -22.58 4.24 0.69
N LYS A 192 -22.57 5.40 0.03
CA LYS A 192 -23.47 6.51 0.37
C LYS A 192 -24.95 6.15 0.18
N GLU A 193 -25.27 5.37 -0.85
CA GLU A 193 -26.63 4.89 -1.08
C GLU A 193 -27.08 3.93 0.04
N ILE A 194 -26.18 3.04 0.50
CA ILE A 194 -26.46 2.15 1.65
C ILE A 194 -26.74 2.98 2.92
N GLU A 195 -25.95 3.99 3.19
CA GLU A 195 -26.15 4.89 4.35
C GLU A 195 -27.53 5.57 4.31
N LEU A 196 -27.91 6.14 3.17
CA LEU A 196 -29.22 6.77 2.98
C LEU A 196 -30.40 5.79 3.14
N LEU A 197 -30.23 4.56 2.64
CA LEU A 197 -31.24 3.52 2.82
C LEU A 197 -31.39 3.08 4.28
N GLN A 198 -30.29 3.04 5.03
CA GLN A 198 -30.33 2.75 6.46
C GLN A 198 -31.03 3.87 7.25
N GLU A 199 -30.73 5.14 6.94
CA GLU A 199 -31.43 6.29 7.53
C GLU A 199 -32.92 6.28 7.21
N TYR A 200 -33.29 6.04 5.95
CA TYR A 200 -34.69 5.94 5.54
C TYR A 200 -35.43 4.81 6.27
N LYS A 201 -34.80 3.63 6.37
CA LYS A 201 -35.34 2.50 7.13
C LYS A 201 -35.60 2.88 8.59
N GLN A 202 -34.68 3.55 9.23
CA GLN A 202 -34.83 3.98 10.62
C GLN A 202 -35.94 5.03 10.79
N SER A 203 -36.03 5.99 9.87
CA SER A 203 -37.13 6.99 9.84
C SER A 203 -38.51 6.32 9.66
N LEU A 204 -38.59 5.43 8.68
CA LEU A 204 -39.83 4.71 8.40
C LEU A 204 -40.34 3.91 9.63
N ILE A 205 -39.43 3.16 10.28
CA ILE A 205 -39.76 2.44 11.51
C ILE A 205 -40.31 3.42 12.57
N THR A 206 -39.59 4.52 12.79
CA THR A 206 -39.96 5.52 13.79
C THR A 206 -41.34 6.14 13.50
N GLU A 207 -41.60 6.52 12.25
CA GLU A 207 -42.88 7.11 11.84
C GLU A 207 -44.05 6.14 12.06
N VAL A 208 -43.87 4.85 11.72
CA VAL A 208 -44.90 3.85 11.84
C VAL A 208 -45.18 3.51 13.31
N VAL A 209 -44.16 3.21 14.11
CA VAL A 209 -44.32 2.81 15.51
C VAL A 209 -44.78 3.95 16.42
N THR A 210 -44.56 5.20 16.02
CA THR A 210 -45.06 6.39 16.74
C THR A 210 -46.41 6.87 16.23
N GLY A 211 -47.04 6.18 15.27
CA GLY A 211 -48.33 6.54 14.71
C GLY A 211 -48.32 7.76 13.80
N LYS A 212 -47.17 8.29 13.45
CA LYS A 212 -47.04 9.42 12.50
C LYS A 212 -47.38 9.02 11.07
N ARG A 213 -47.28 7.73 10.78
CA ARG A 213 -47.64 7.13 9.48
C ARG A 213 -48.59 5.98 9.69
N LYS A 214 -49.78 6.08 9.06
CA LYS A 214 -50.80 5.04 9.12
C LYS A 214 -50.48 3.95 8.09
N VAL A 215 -50.53 2.67 8.50
CA VAL A 215 -50.27 1.51 7.63
C VAL A 215 -51.42 0.48 7.61
N CYS A 216 -52.47 0.68 8.43
CA CYS A 216 -53.68 -0.12 8.53
C CYS A 216 -54.91 0.75 8.74
#